data_797ca706b212dc5447ab27754d984144
#
_entry.id   797ca706b212dc5447ab27754d984144
#
_cell.length_a   1.000
_cell.length_b   1.000
_cell.length_c   1.000
_cell.angle_alpha   90.00
_cell.angle_beta   90.00
_cell.angle_gamma   90.00
#
_symmetry.space_group_name_H-M   'P 1'
#
loop_
_entity.id
_entity.type
_entity.pdbx_description
1 polymer ?
#
loop_
_entity_poly.entity_id
_entity_poly.type
_entity_poly.pdbx_seq_one_letter_code
_entity_poly.pdbx_strand_id
1 'polypeptide(L)'
;MGYIEQLLGENERVLFQTRQHPLVLLRPALGYGIPAGVLIGLTIASGILFPPFTLPLVIAGLALAMIPLAFLLRSLLRWWNEVYMVTTRRVVQVEGILNKNVFDSSLEKVNDVVLRQSLWGRLFNYGDIEILTGSEIGVNRLNRIADPLRFKQVMLDQKAMLGERPGLESPGGGEIESLLAQLEALRRSGLLSDQEFEEKRQALLKRQEA
;
A
#
# COMPACT_ATOMS: atom_id res chain seq x y z
N MET A 1 18.36 -9.78 -13.41
CA MET A 1 17.10 -9.02 -13.40
C MET A 1 16.30 -9.41 -12.17
N GLY A 2 15.96 -8.45 -11.33
CA GLY A 2 15.23 -8.71 -10.09
C GLY A 2 13.79 -9.12 -10.40
N TYR A 3 13.16 -9.91 -9.52
CA TYR A 3 11.76 -10.32 -9.65
C TYR A 3 10.81 -9.12 -9.87
N ILE A 4 11.12 -7.97 -9.26
CA ILE A 4 10.36 -6.73 -9.40
C ILE A 4 10.39 -6.21 -10.84
N GLU A 5 11.52 -6.29 -11.53
CA GLU A 5 11.65 -5.84 -12.93
C GLU A 5 10.80 -6.66 -13.90
N GLN A 6 10.57 -7.94 -13.59
CA GLN A 6 9.71 -8.83 -14.39
C GLN A 6 8.21 -8.54 -14.20
N LEU A 7 7.83 -7.88 -13.09
CA LEU A 7 6.44 -7.50 -12.82
C LEU A 7 6.04 -6.19 -13.51
N LEU A 8 7.02 -5.36 -13.91
CA LEU A 8 6.75 -4.06 -14.52
C LEU A 8 6.34 -4.22 -15.98
N GLY A 9 5.32 -3.50 -16.38
CA GLY A 9 4.91 -3.40 -17.78
C GLY A 9 5.88 -2.57 -18.63
N GLU A 10 5.71 -2.60 -19.95
CA GLU A 10 6.45 -1.74 -20.87
C GLU A 10 6.22 -0.26 -20.50
N ASN A 11 7.31 0.50 -20.33
CA ASN A 11 7.31 1.91 -19.90
C ASN A 11 6.78 2.15 -18.48
N GLU A 12 6.64 1.13 -17.64
CA GLU A 12 6.28 1.28 -16.24
C GLU A 12 7.55 1.45 -15.39
N ARG A 13 7.58 2.47 -14.51
CA ARG A 13 8.71 2.78 -13.63
C ARG A 13 8.26 2.80 -12.19
N VAL A 14 9.12 2.32 -11.29
CA VAL A 14 8.92 2.44 -9.85
C VAL A 14 9.26 3.87 -9.44
N LEU A 15 8.30 4.58 -8.85
CA LEU A 15 8.46 5.95 -8.35
C LEU A 15 8.89 5.96 -6.90
N PHE A 16 8.31 5.06 -6.10
CA PHE A 16 8.63 4.92 -4.69
C PHE A 16 8.47 3.47 -4.25
N GLN A 17 9.41 3.01 -3.42
CA GLN A 17 9.39 1.67 -2.85
C GLN A 17 9.59 1.77 -1.34
N THR A 18 8.79 1.04 -0.58
CA THR A 18 8.91 0.95 0.87
C THR A 18 8.65 -0.48 1.35
N ARG A 19 8.91 -0.73 2.63
CA ARG A 19 8.66 -2.00 3.31
C ARG A 19 7.88 -1.78 4.58
N GLN A 20 7.43 -2.84 5.20
CA GLN A 20 6.89 -2.76 6.55
C GLN A 20 7.96 -2.24 7.52
N HIS A 21 7.53 -1.38 8.44
CA HIS A 21 8.42 -0.83 9.44
C HIS A 21 8.91 -1.93 10.40
N PRO A 22 10.23 -1.95 10.79
CA PRO A 22 10.80 -3.02 11.63
C PRO A 22 10.13 -3.18 13.00
N LEU A 23 9.44 -2.17 13.50
CA LEU A 23 8.61 -2.30 14.73
C LEU A 23 7.52 -3.38 14.64
N VAL A 24 7.15 -3.82 13.44
CA VAL A 24 6.25 -4.97 13.24
C VAL A 24 6.85 -6.23 13.84
N LEU A 25 8.17 -6.37 13.83
CA LEU A 25 8.90 -7.51 14.40
C LEU A 25 8.91 -7.54 15.93
N LEU A 26 8.60 -6.42 16.60
CA LEU A 26 8.59 -6.37 18.07
C LEU A 26 7.59 -7.38 18.65
N ARG A 27 6.42 -7.49 18.06
CA ARG A 27 5.39 -8.44 18.53
C ARG A 27 5.82 -9.90 18.40
N PRO A 28 6.30 -10.41 17.25
CA PRO A 28 6.82 -11.78 17.16
C PRO A 28 8.11 -11.97 17.96
N ALA A 29 8.98 -10.95 18.09
CA ALA A 29 10.18 -11.03 18.91
C ALA A 29 9.83 -11.26 20.40
N LEU A 30 8.85 -10.54 20.95
CA LEU A 30 8.38 -10.76 22.31
C LEU A 30 7.59 -12.08 22.43
N GLY A 31 6.71 -12.38 21.47
CA GLY A 31 5.84 -13.56 21.53
C GLY A 31 6.56 -14.88 21.34
N TYR A 32 7.63 -14.94 20.59
CA TYR A 32 8.40 -16.16 20.29
C TYR A 32 9.81 -16.10 20.85
N GLY A 33 10.46 -14.94 20.86
CA GLY A 33 11.83 -14.78 21.33
C GLY A 33 11.95 -15.00 22.85
N ILE A 34 11.03 -14.43 23.65
CA ILE A 34 11.02 -14.62 25.09
C ILE A 34 10.81 -16.12 25.46
N PRO A 35 9.78 -16.83 24.96
CA PRO A 35 9.62 -18.25 25.23
C PRO A 35 10.82 -19.08 24.78
N ALA A 36 11.43 -18.80 23.64
CA ALA A 36 12.65 -19.48 23.20
C ALA A 36 13.80 -19.26 24.19
N GLY A 37 14.03 -18.03 24.63
CA GLY A 37 15.06 -17.68 25.60
C GLY A 37 14.83 -18.37 26.95
N VAL A 38 13.60 -18.42 27.44
CA VAL A 38 13.23 -19.12 28.69
C VAL A 38 13.48 -20.62 28.56
N LEU A 39 13.07 -21.23 27.44
CA LEU A 39 13.32 -22.67 27.21
C LEU A 39 14.81 -22.99 27.16
N ILE A 40 15.60 -22.18 26.48
CA ILE A 40 17.06 -22.34 26.43
C ILE A 40 17.67 -22.19 27.85
N GLY A 41 17.26 -21.16 28.58
CA GLY A 41 17.72 -20.93 29.95
C GLY A 41 17.38 -22.10 30.89
N LEU A 42 16.17 -22.63 30.86
CA LEU A 42 15.74 -23.78 31.60
C LEU A 42 16.52 -25.07 31.22
N THR A 43 16.81 -25.20 29.90
CA THR A 43 17.62 -26.32 29.40
C THR A 43 19.01 -26.29 29.98
N ILE A 44 19.68 -25.14 29.98
CA ILE A 44 21.00 -24.95 30.54
C ILE A 44 20.97 -25.24 32.07
N ALA A 45 19.98 -24.64 32.75
CA ALA A 45 19.83 -24.84 34.20
C ALA A 45 19.61 -26.33 34.57
N SER A 46 18.78 -27.05 33.82
CA SER A 46 18.52 -28.46 34.04
C SER A 46 19.77 -29.34 33.85
N GLY A 47 20.60 -28.99 32.86
CA GLY A 47 21.89 -29.66 32.61
C GLY A 47 22.89 -29.51 33.75
N ILE A 48 22.84 -28.37 34.44
CA ILE A 48 23.72 -28.10 35.61
C ILE A 48 23.19 -28.80 36.86
N LEU A 49 21.87 -28.77 37.07
CA LEU A 49 21.24 -29.31 38.30
C LEU A 49 21.13 -30.85 38.32
N PHE A 50 21.03 -31.48 37.15
CA PHE A 50 20.83 -32.93 37.03
C PHE A 50 21.90 -33.61 36.16
N PRO A 51 23.18 -33.67 36.58
CA PRO A 51 24.28 -34.16 35.76
C PRO A 51 24.06 -35.55 35.12
N PRO A 52 23.43 -36.55 35.81
CA PRO A 52 23.20 -37.86 35.18
C PRO A 52 22.30 -37.84 33.95
N PHE A 53 21.42 -36.86 33.86
CA PHE A 53 20.43 -36.72 32.78
C PHE A 53 20.70 -35.54 31.84
N THR A 54 21.90 -34.93 31.91
CA THR A 54 22.23 -33.74 31.17
C THR A 54 22.00 -33.89 29.66
N LEU A 55 22.53 -34.98 29.08
CA LEU A 55 22.44 -35.15 27.61
C LEU A 55 21.00 -35.27 27.09
N PRO A 56 20.12 -36.15 27.62
CA PRO A 56 18.74 -36.24 27.14
C PRO A 56 17.92 -34.98 27.43
N LEU A 57 18.14 -34.30 28.57
CA LEU A 57 17.44 -33.06 28.91
C LEU A 57 17.83 -31.91 27.98
N VAL A 58 19.12 -31.79 27.65
CA VAL A 58 19.59 -30.76 26.70
C VAL A 58 19.06 -31.01 25.32
N ILE A 59 19.07 -32.25 24.83
CA ILE A 59 18.51 -32.56 23.50
C ILE A 59 17.01 -32.25 23.47
N ALA A 60 16.24 -32.67 24.45
CA ALA A 60 14.81 -32.43 24.52
C ALA A 60 14.48 -30.92 24.62
N GLY A 61 15.20 -30.19 25.47
CA GLY A 61 15.00 -28.76 25.65
C GLY A 61 15.35 -27.95 24.42
N LEU A 62 16.46 -28.27 23.76
CA LEU A 62 16.82 -27.63 22.47
C LEU A 62 15.81 -27.95 21.37
N ALA A 63 15.34 -29.20 21.27
CA ALA A 63 14.31 -29.57 20.30
C ALA A 63 13.01 -28.78 20.54
N LEU A 64 12.61 -28.60 21.80
CA LEU A 64 11.43 -27.80 22.15
C LEU A 64 11.64 -26.31 21.82
N ALA A 65 12.82 -25.75 22.08
CA ALA A 65 13.14 -24.36 21.75
C ALA A 65 13.19 -24.07 20.27
N MET A 66 13.42 -25.07 19.42
CA MET A 66 13.37 -24.92 17.98
C MET A 66 11.99 -24.50 17.45
N ILE A 67 10.90 -24.85 18.16
CA ILE A 67 9.53 -24.51 17.75
C ILE A 67 9.31 -22.99 17.74
N PRO A 68 9.45 -22.26 18.85
CA PRO A 68 9.29 -20.80 18.83
C PRO A 68 10.33 -20.10 17.98
N LEU A 69 11.54 -20.65 17.89
CA LEU A 69 12.60 -20.10 17.02
C LEU A 69 12.22 -20.20 15.54
N ALA A 70 11.61 -21.30 15.10
CA ALA A 70 11.12 -21.47 13.74
C ALA A 70 10.00 -20.47 13.40
N PHE A 71 9.08 -20.21 14.34
CA PHE A 71 8.04 -19.18 14.16
C PHE A 71 8.63 -17.76 14.10
N LEU A 72 9.64 -17.49 14.91
CA LEU A 72 10.35 -16.21 14.88
C LEU A 72 11.04 -16.01 13.51
N LEU A 73 11.78 -17.03 13.05
CA LEU A 73 12.46 -17.02 11.75
C LEU A 73 11.45 -16.82 10.61
N ARG A 74 10.32 -17.55 10.64
CA ARG A 74 9.25 -17.38 9.66
C ARG A 74 8.71 -15.95 9.63
N SER A 75 8.53 -15.33 10.80
CA SER A 75 8.05 -13.95 10.90
C SER A 75 9.06 -12.96 10.33
N LEU A 76 10.35 -13.17 10.58
CA LEU A 76 11.44 -12.38 10.05
C LEU A 76 11.53 -12.49 8.52
N LEU A 77 11.46 -13.72 8.00
CA LEU A 77 11.50 -13.97 6.55
C LEU A 77 10.28 -13.36 5.85
N ARG A 78 9.08 -13.42 6.45
CA ARG A 78 7.88 -12.78 5.90
C ARG A 78 8.08 -11.28 5.80
N TRP A 79 8.49 -10.63 6.89
CA TRP A 79 8.76 -9.19 6.92
C TRP A 79 9.80 -8.78 5.87
N TRP A 80 10.86 -9.56 5.69
CA TRP A 80 11.92 -9.27 4.71
C TRP A 80 11.42 -9.32 3.26
N ASN A 81 10.48 -10.21 2.98
CA ASN A 81 9.97 -10.45 1.62
C ASN A 81 8.72 -9.61 1.29
N GLU A 82 8.23 -8.78 2.21
CA GLU A 82 7.09 -7.90 1.97
C GLU A 82 7.56 -6.53 1.49
N VAL A 83 7.12 -6.14 0.29
CA VAL A 83 7.53 -4.90 -0.38
C VAL A 83 6.29 -4.21 -0.95
N TYR A 84 6.23 -2.92 -0.75
CA TYR A 84 5.20 -2.03 -1.29
C TYR A 84 5.83 -1.05 -2.27
N MET A 85 5.24 -0.85 -3.42
CA MET A 85 5.74 0.09 -4.41
C MET A 85 4.63 0.86 -5.11
N VAL A 86 4.93 2.12 -5.42
CA VAL A 86 4.12 2.96 -6.30
C VAL A 86 4.84 3.05 -7.63
N THR A 87 4.15 2.69 -8.68
CA THR A 87 4.65 2.82 -10.06
C THR A 87 3.96 3.97 -10.79
N THR A 88 4.31 4.18 -12.03
CA THR A 88 3.67 5.18 -12.89
C THR A 88 2.20 4.86 -13.23
N ARG A 89 1.70 3.63 -12.94
CA ARG A 89 0.34 3.19 -13.31
C ARG A 89 -0.46 2.56 -12.17
N ARG A 90 0.21 1.95 -11.21
CA ARG A 90 -0.44 1.15 -10.14
C ARG A 90 0.34 1.18 -8.84
N VAL A 91 -0.34 0.80 -7.77
CA VAL A 91 0.29 0.42 -6.51
C VAL A 91 0.42 -1.09 -6.49
N VAL A 92 1.62 -1.58 -6.18
CA VAL A 92 1.92 -3.01 -6.17
C VAL A 92 2.39 -3.40 -4.76
N GLN A 93 1.77 -4.44 -4.23
CA GLN A 93 2.19 -5.13 -3.00
C GLN A 93 2.69 -6.51 -3.38
N VAL A 94 3.92 -6.83 -2.98
CA VAL A 94 4.51 -8.15 -3.13
C VAL A 94 4.70 -8.74 -1.75
N GLU A 95 4.13 -9.90 -1.50
CA GLU A 95 4.28 -10.64 -0.26
C GLU A 95 4.54 -12.12 -0.49
N GLY A 96 5.11 -12.77 0.52
CA GLY A 96 5.34 -14.21 0.53
C GLY A 96 6.82 -14.60 0.39
N ILE A 97 7.16 -15.78 0.96
CA ILE A 97 8.53 -16.30 1.02
C ILE A 97 8.77 -17.24 -0.17
N LEU A 98 8.02 -18.33 -0.25
CA LEU A 98 8.11 -19.35 -1.31
C LEU A 98 7.08 -19.09 -2.40
N ASN A 99 5.82 -18.93 -2.01
CA ASN A 99 4.76 -18.51 -2.90
C ASN A 99 4.65 -16.99 -2.82
N LYS A 100 4.91 -16.31 -3.93
CA LYS A 100 4.78 -14.87 -4.00
C LYS A 100 3.37 -14.51 -4.46
N ASN A 101 2.69 -13.73 -3.63
CA ASN A 101 1.42 -13.11 -3.97
C ASN A 101 1.69 -11.67 -4.37
N VAL A 102 1.14 -11.28 -5.51
CA VAL A 102 1.23 -9.90 -6.00
C VAL A 102 -0.17 -9.34 -6.06
N PHE A 103 -0.39 -8.27 -5.31
CA PHE A 103 -1.64 -7.51 -5.36
C PHE A 103 -1.34 -6.18 -6.02
N ASP A 104 -2.09 -5.84 -7.04
CA ASP A 104 -1.99 -4.57 -7.72
C ASP A 104 -3.32 -3.82 -7.70
N SER A 105 -3.22 -2.50 -7.59
CA SER A 105 -4.34 -1.57 -7.63
C SER A 105 -4.00 -0.46 -8.61
N SER A 106 -4.73 -0.39 -9.74
CA SER A 106 -4.56 0.70 -10.72
C SER A 106 -4.83 2.04 -10.07
N LEU A 107 -3.94 3.01 -10.26
CA LEU A 107 -4.09 4.37 -9.74
C LEU A 107 -5.33 5.08 -10.31
N GLU A 108 -5.73 4.75 -11.54
CA GLU A 108 -6.95 5.28 -12.17
C GLU A 108 -8.24 4.83 -11.45
N LYS A 109 -8.22 3.63 -10.84
CA LYS A 109 -9.38 3.06 -10.11
C LYS A 109 -9.39 3.42 -8.63
N VAL A 110 -8.38 4.12 -8.13
CA VAL A 110 -8.32 4.57 -6.74
C VAL A 110 -9.29 5.73 -6.55
N ASN A 111 -10.29 5.55 -5.70
CA ASN A 111 -11.24 6.59 -5.36
C ASN A 111 -10.71 7.48 -4.24
N ASP A 112 -10.24 6.87 -3.15
CA ASP A 112 -9.74 7.60 -1.98
C ASP A 112 -8.58 6.85 -1.32
N VAL A 113 -7.78 7.58 -0.53
CA VAL A 113 -6.61 7.07 0.19
C VAL A 113 -6.61 7.58 1.62
N VAL A 114 -6.89 6.69 2.53
CA VAL A 114 -6.92 6.99 3.95
C VAL A 114 -5.60 6.59 4.60
N LEU A 115 -4.93 7.56 5.21
CA LEU A 115 -3.74 7.32 6.04
C LEU A 115 -4.14 7.32 7.52
N ARG A 116 -3.82 6.25 8.23
CA ARG A 116 -4.01 6.12 9.68
C ARG A 116 -2.65 6.02 10.38
N GLN A 117 -2.37 6.97 11.24
CA GLN A 117 -1.16 6.97 12.06
C GLN A 117 -1.53 7.15 13.53
N SER A 118 -1.05 6.24 14.38
CA SER A 118 -1.07 6.42 15.83
C SER A 118 0.01 7.43 16.27
N LEU A 119 -0.01 7.83 17.56
CA LEU A 119 1.04 8.69 18.12
C LEU A 119 2.44 8.05 17.95
N TRP A 120 2.56 6.76 18.22
CA TRP A 120 3.79 6.00 17.99
C TRP A 120 4.13 5.89 16.49
N GLY A 121 3.11 5.76 15.63
CA GLY A 121 3.30 5.78 14.18
C GLY A 121 3.89 7.08 13.68
N ARG A 122 3.49 8.21 14.26
CA ARG A 122 4.06 9.53 13.92
C ARG A 122 5.49 9.70 14.43
N LEU A 123 5.76 9.22 15.66
CA LEU A 123 7.10 9.32 16.25
C LEU A 123 8.13 8.45 15.49
N PHE A 124 7.74 7.26 15.08
CA PHE A 124 8.61 6.30 14.38
C PHE A 124 8.42 6.27 12.87
N ASN A 125 7.64 7.21 12.32
CA ASN A 125 7.38 7.35 10.88
C ASN A 125 6.83 6.07 10.21
N TYR A 126 5.82 5.44 10.81
CA TYR A 126 5.07 4.34 10.21
C TYR A 126 3.56 4.59 10.27
N GLY A 127 2.80 3.92 9.41
CA GLY A 127 1.34 4.01 9.42
C GLY A 127 0.68 3.00 8.50
N ASP A 128 -0.64 2.94 8.59
CA ASP A 128 -1.48 2.09 7.75
C ASP A 128 -2.08 2.94 6.63
N ILE A 129 -2.02 2.47 5.39
CA ILE A 129 -2.67 3.10 4.24
C ILE A 129 -3.78 2.19 3.77
N GLU A 130 -4.99 2.73 3.67
CA GLU A 130 -6.14 2.08 3.08
C GLU A 130 -6.42 2.74 1.73
N ILE A 131 -6.37 1.95 0.66
CA ILE A 131 -6.65 2.39 -0.70
C ILE A 131 -8.05 1.89 -1.05
N LEU A 132 -8.98 2.83 -1.24
CA LEU A 132 -10.33 2.53 -1.65
C LEU A 132 -10.40 2.56 -3.19
N THR A 133 -10.80 1.45 -3.78
CA THR A 133 -10.96 1.32 -5.23
C THR A 133 -12.42 1.09 -5.59
N GLY A 134 -12.81 1.46 -6.80
CA GLY A 134 -14.16 1.23 -7.33
C GLY A 134 -14.46 -0.23 -7.72
N SER A 135 -13.59 -1.20 -7.40
CA SER A 135 -13.79 -2.61 -7.68
C SER A 135 -14.52 -3.34 -6.55
N GLU A 136 -15.14 -4.49 -6.83
CA GLU A 136 -15.87 -5.31 -5.84
C GLU A 136 -15.04 -5.75 -4.63
N ILE A 137 -13.71 -5.83 -4.76
CA ILE A 137 -12.76 -6.14 -3.66
C ILE A 137 -12.47 -4.89 -2.78
N GLY A 138 -12.83 -3.72 -3.24
CA GLY A 138 -13.08 -2.44 -2.56
C GLY A 138 -11.93 -1.80 -1.77
N VAL A 139 -11.21 -2.50 -0.91
CA VAL A 139 -10.22 -1.90 0.00
C VAL A 139 -8.95 -2.72 0.05
N ASN A 140 -7.85 -2.11 -0.40
CA ASN A 140 -6.51 -2.67 -0.22
C ASN A 140 -5.83 -1.98 0.98
N ARG A 141 -5.37 -2.77 1.96
CA ARG A 141 -4.74 -2.27 3.20
C ARG A 141 -3.26 -2.59 3.22
N LEU A 142 -2.46 -1.55 3.28
CA LEU A 142 -1.03 -1.61 3.47
C LEU A 142 -0.72 -1.35 4.95
N ASN A 143 -0.36 -2.39 5.70
CA ASN A 143 -0.22 -2.28 7.14
C ASN A 143 1.20 -1.90 7.55
N ARG A 144 1.30 -0.88 8.44
CA ARG A 144 2.56 -0.44 9.09
C ARG A 144 3.71 -0.22 8.10
N ILE A 145 3.43 0.44 6.99
CA ILE A 145 4.48 0.79 6.04
C ILE A 145 5.39 1.88 6.61
N ALA A 146 6.67 1.83 6.25
CA ALA A 146 7.60 2.91 6.56
C ALA A 146 7.36 4.09 5.62
N ASP A 147 7.52 5.32 6.16
CA ASP A 147 7.33 6.60 5.44
C ASP A 147 5.97 6.70 4.71
N PRO A 148 4.84 6.55 5.42
CA PRO A 148 3.53 6.46 4.80
C PRO A 148 3.04 7.79 4.21
N LEU A 149 3.52 8.93 4.75
CA LEU A 149 3.19 10.25 4.20
C LEU A 149 3.76 10.42 2.80
N ARG A 150 5.02 10.08 2.62
CA ARG A 150 5.70 10.15 1.32
C ARG A 150 5.07 9.16 0.32
N PHE A 151 4.75 7.95 0.77
CA PHE A 151 4.04 6.97 -0.06
C PHE A 151 2.71 7.53 -0.57
N LYS A 152 1.89 8.11 0.33
CA LYS A 152 0.62 8.74 -0.03
C LYS A 152 0.81 9.91 -1.00
N GLN A 153 1.79 10.79 -0.75
CA GLN A 153 2.09 11.94 -1.63
C GLN A 153 2.43 11.48 -3.04
N VAL A 154 3.44 10.62 -3.19
CA VAL A 154 3.86 10.11 -4.52
C VAL A 154 2.70 9.44 -5.26
N MET A 155 1.85 8.71 -4.54
CA MET A 155 0.69 8.05 -5.14
C MET A 155 -0.36 9.06 -5.62
N LEU A 156 -0.67 10.10 -4.83
CA LEU A 156 -1.64 11.13 -5.21
C LEU A 156 -1.12 12.01 -6.33
N ASP A 157 0.16 12.40 -6.31
CA ASP A 157 0.80 13.18 -7.37
C ASP A 157 0.74 12.41 -8.70
N GLN A 158 1.05 11.11 -8.66
CA GLN A 158 0.98 10.29 -9.87
C GLN A 158 -0.45 10.08 -10.36
N LYS A 159 -1.41 9.94 -9.45
CA LYS A 159 -2.84 9.86 -9.80
C LYS A 159 -3.30 11.14 -10.49
N ALA A 160 -2.89 12.32 -9.98
CA ALA A 160 -3.21 13.61 -10.58
C ALA A 160 -2.66 13.70 -12.02
N MET A 161 -1.38 13.32 -12.24
CA MET A 161 -0.77 13.30 -13.58
C MET A 161 -1.48 12.34 -14.55
N LEU A 162 -2.07 11.24 -14.06
CA LEU A 162 -2.85 10.33 -14.89
C LEU A 162 -4.23 10.90 -15.24
N GLY A 163 -4.83 11.67 -14.32
CA GLY A 163 -6.11 12.37 -14.52
C GLY A 163 -6.01 13.59 -15.44
N GLU A 164 -4.84 14.21 -15.53
CA GLU A 164 -4.57 15.36 -16.40
C GLU A 164 -4.29 14.98 -17.86
N ARG A 165 -4.37 13.71 -18.26
CA ARG A 165 -4.30 13.34 -19.67
C ARG A 165 -5.48 13.97 -20.41
N PRO A 166 -5.23 14.74 -21.49
CA PRO A 166 -6.31 15.38 -22.26
C PRO A 166 -7.21 14.29 -22.87
N GLY A 167 -8.35 14.06 -22.22
CA GLY A 167 -9.33 13.04 -22.61
C GLY A 167 -10.15 12.42 -21.49
N LEU A 168 -9.80 12.63 -20.19
CA LEU A 168 -10.59 12.15 -19.07
C LEU A 168 -10.75 13.28 -18.03
N GLU A 169 -11.95 13.75 -17.93
CA GLU A 169 -12.44 14.91 -17.19
C GLU A 169 -12.04 14.90 -15.71
N SER A 170 -11.41 16.00 -15.26
CA SER A 170 -11.38 16.40 -13.84
C SER A 170 -12.78 16.87 -13.43
N PRO A 171 -13.32 16.45 -12.26
CA PRO A 171 -14.63 16.91 -11.81
C PRO A 171 -14.62 18.35 -11.28
N GLY A 172 -14.24 19.31 -12.07
CA GLY A 172 -14.26 20.70 -11.62
C GLY A 172 -13.97 21.73 -12.72
N GLY A 173 -13.13 21.38 -13.69
CA GLY A 173 -12.82 22.29 -14.82
C GLY A 173 -13.43 21.85 -16.15
N GLY A 174 -13.59 20.54 -16.34
CA GLY A 174 -14.08 19.96 -17.60
C GLY A 174 -15.60 19.99 -17.78
N GLU A 175 -16.37 20.20 -16.72
CA GLU A 175 -17.83 20.19 -16.81
C GLU A 175 -18.32 21.39 -17.64
N ILE A 176 -17.75 22.56 -17.47
CA ILE A 176 -18.12 23.77 -18.20
C ILE A 176 -17.62 23.70 -19.65
N GLU A 177 -16.39 23.19 -19.88
CA GLU A 177 -15.87 22.99 -21.24
C GLU A 177 -16.67 21.92 -22.01
N SER A 178 -17.05 20.82 -21.36
CA SER A 178 -17.88 19.78 -21.97
C SER A 178 -19.28 20.31 -22.30
N LEU A 179 -19.87 21.11 -21.42
CA LEU A 179 -21.17 21.76 -21.64
C LEU A 179 -21.10 22.81 -22.76
N LEU A 180 -20.01 23.56 -22.87
CA LEU A 180 -19.78 24.48 -23.97
C LEU A 180 -19.65 23.74 -25.31
N ALA A 181 -18.91 22.64 -25.36
CA ALA A 181 -18.79 21.80 -26.55
C ALA A 181 -20.15 21.18 -26.97
N GLN A 182 -20.98 20.75 -25.99
CA GLN A 182 -22.33 20.28 -26.27
C GLN A 182 -23.25 21.40 -26.80
N LEU A 183 -23.17 22.63 -26.25
CA LEU A 183 -23.91 23.77 -26.74
C LEU A 183 -23.50 24.12 -28.17
N GLU A 184 -22.20 24.06 -28.51
CA GLU A 184 -21.73 24.26 -29.88
C GLU A 184 -22.26 23.18 -30.85
N ALA A 185 -22.31 21.92 -30.41
CA ALA A 185 -22.85 20.83 -31.20
C ALA A 185 -24.35 21.00 -31.48
N LEU A 186 -25.13 21.43 -30.47
CA LEU A 186 -26.55 21.74 -30.62
C LEU A 186 -26.81 22.91 -31.53
N ARG A 187 -25.95 23.94 -31.49
CA ARG A 187 -26.00 25.07 -32.42
C ARG A 187 -25.72 24.62 -33.87
N ARG A 188 -24.66 23.81 -34.08
CA ARG A 188 -24.31 23.27 -35.41
C ARG A 188 -25.39 22.37 -36.00
N SER A 189 -26.13 21.67 -35.18
CA SER A 189 -27.26 20.82 -35.60
C SER A 189 -28.56 21.60 -35.85
N GLY A 190 -28.56 22.91 -35.62
CA GLY A 190 -29.74 23.78 -35.83
C GLY A 190 -30.82 23.64 -34.77
N LEU A 191 -30.53 22.92 -33.65
CA LEU A 191 -31.44 22.73 -32.54
C LEU A 191 -31.43 23.86 -31.51
N LEU A 192 -30.44 24.77 -31.64
CA LEU A 192 -30.29 25.95 -30.79
C LEU A 192 -30.09 27.20 -31.63
N SER A 193 -30.84 28.26 -31.33
CA SER A 193 -30.67 29.56 -32.01
C SER A 193 -29.40 30.27 -31.51
N ASP A 194 -28.87 31.20 -32.33
CA ASP A 194 -27.67 31.99 -31.97
C ASP A 194 -27.87 32.79 -30.68
N GLN A 195 -29.08 33.29 -30.42
CA GLN A 195 -29.42 34.06 -29.23
C GLN A 195 -29.42 33.17 -27.97
N GLU A 196 -30.06 31.99 -28.04
CA GLU A 196 -30.10 31.03 -26.94
C GLU A 196 -28.71 30.45 -26.63
N PHE A 197 -27.85 30.31 -27.64
CA PHE A 197 -26.49 29.87 -27.46
C PHE A 197 -25.67 30.90 -26.63
N GLU A 198 -25.75 32.19 -26.98
CA GLU A 198 -25.01 33.22 -26.24
C GLU A 198 -25.54 33.41 -24.81
N GLU A 199 -26.85 33.34 -24.58
CA GLU A 199 -27.42 33.40 -23.21
C GLU A 199 -26.94 32.25 -22.36
N LYS A 200 -26.97 31.01 -22.86
CA LYS A 200 -26.53 29.82 -22.11
C LYS A 200 -25.01 29.82 -21.87
N ARG A 201 -24.25 30.25 -22.85
CA ARG A 201 -22.78 30.42 -22.74
C ARG A 201 -22.42 31.41 -21.63
N GLN A 202 -23.05 32.59 -21.61
CA GLN A 202 -22.82 33.58 -20.56
C GLN A 202 -23.23 33.09 -19.17
N ALA A 203 -24.31 32.34 -19.07
CA ALA A 203 -24.76 31.75 -17.82
C ALA A 203 -23.76 30.71 -17.28
N LEU A 204 -23.11 29.92 -18.14
CA LEU A 204 -22.07 28.96 -17.75
C LEU A 204 -20.78 29.65 -17.31
N LEU A 205 -20.34 30.70 -18.00
CA LEU A 205 -19.15 31.48 -17.67
C LEU A 205 -19.31 32.24 -16.35
N LYS A 206 -20.49 32.81 -16.05
CA LYS A 206 -20.77 33.41 -14.74
C LYS A 206 -20.74 32.41 -13.57
N ARG A 207 -21.01 31.13 -13.82
CA ARG A 207 -20.94 30.07 -12.81
C ARG A 207 -19.51 29.64 -12.52
N GLN A 208 -18.57 29.95 -13.37
CA GLN A 208 -17.15 29.70 -13.19
C GLN A 208 -16.46 30.78 -12.32
N GLU A 209 -17.03 32.01 -12.31
CA GLU A 209 -16.48 33.16 -11.57
C GLU A 209 -17.04 33.30 -10.14
N ALA A 210 -18.06 32.50 -9.77
CA ALA A 210 -18.72 32.54 -8.46
C ALA A 210 -18.29 31.36 -7.57
#